data_a820720e9e9244bd59b5315abf084fd2
#
_entry.id   a820720e9e9244bd59b5315abf084fd2
#
_cell.length_a   1.000
_cell.length_b   1.000
_cell.length_c   1.000
_cell.angle_alpha   90.00
_cell.angle_beta   90.00
_cell.angle_gamma   90.00
#
_symmetry.space_group_name_H-M   'P 1'
#
loop_
_entity.id
_entity.type
_entity.pdbx_description
1 polymer ?
#
loop_
_entity_poly.entity_id
_entity_poly.type
_entity_poly.pdbx_seq_one_letter_code
_entity_poly.pdbx_strand_id
1 'polypeptide(L)'
;MEGFYEQDREENGLAINRNGDHTFVPHYHANLEILLVKKGRYRVNVNENTYEVKDGCLLVVDSYDIHAYKKNLDGETFDTCVLVIPYEYLRKFNIWKRGKRIENPFLSNSELCGKLLQLIDGYLIGERNEKILEAGIDLFLSILCNQLHFVKEKSSGEVGLMRKILAYTHENFQQPLMRKRLSQTFGYTETHISKVFHRYMKTGISKYVNKLRLSYIDDLRRSGDERPLTELVYEAGFNSQRTYYRCRQQQ
;
A
#
# COMPACT_ATOMS: atom_id res chain seq x y z
N MET A 1 16.09 -4.31 9.99
CA MET A 1 16.13 -2.91 9.47
C MET A 1 15.02 -2.12 10.15
N GLU A 2 15.30 -0.95 10.70
CA GLU A 2 14.27 -0.04 11.19
C GLU A 2 13.89 0.92 10.07
N GLY A 3 12.58 1.08 9.81
CA GLY A 3 12.04 1.98 8.80
C GLY A 3 11.05 2.97 9.41
N PHE A 4 10.82 4.09 8.75
CA PHE A 4 9.77 5.03 9.13
C PHE A 4 8.49 4.78 8.31
N TYR A 5 7.35 5.17 8.87
CA TYR A 5 6.08 5.12 8.16
C TYR A 5 5.94 6.33 7.24
N GLU A 6 5.79 6.07 5.94
CA GLU A 6 5.63 7.12 4.94
C GLU A 6 4.14 7.41 4.71
N GLN A 7 3.61 8.33 5.52
CA GLN A 7 2.20 8.69 5.49
C GLN A 7 1.80 9.40 4.20
N ASP A 8 2.67 10.25 3.67
CA ASP A 8 2.37 11.09 2.50
C ASP A 8 2.08 10.26 1.23
N ARG A 9 2.65 9.07 1.12
CA ARG A 9 2.35 8.16 -0.01
C ARG A 9 0.96 7.55 0.03
N GLU A 10 0.36 7.43 1.19
CA GLU A 10 -1.04 6.97 1.29
C GLU A 10 -2.03 8.03 0.83
N GLU A 11 -1.69 9.32 0.98
CA GLU A 11 -2.55 10.44 0.65
C GLU A 11 -2.53 10.82 -0.83
N ASN A 12 -1.45 10.47 -1.54
CA ASN A 12 -1.19 10.92 -2.91
C ASN A 12 -1.79 10.01 -4.00
N GLY A 13 -2.51 8.94 -3.64
CA GLY A 13 -3.13 8.04 -4.62
C GLY A 13 -2.10 7.23 -5.42
N LEU A 14 -2.42 6.95 -6.68
CA LEU A 14 -1.52 6.27 -7.62
C LEU A 14 -0.30 7.16 -7.90
N ALA A 15 0.90 6.64 -7.65
CA ALA A 15 2.14 7.34 -7.96
C ALA A 15 2.99 6.55 -8.96
N ILE A 16 3.48 7.24 -9.97
CA ILE A 16 4.33 6.67 -11.03
C ILE A 16 5.59 7.54 -11.12
N ASN A 17 6.73 6.94 -10.79
CA ASN A 17 8.03 7.59 -10.93
C ASN A 17 8.83 6.89 -12.02
N ARG A 18 8.87 7.51 -13.20
CA ARG A 18 9.53 6.98 -14.39
C ARG A 18 10.91 7.59 -14.54
N ASN A 19 11.95 6.76 -14.61
CA ASN A 19 13.35 7.17 -14.80
C ASN A 19 13.89 8.14 -13.74
N GLY A 20 13.23 8.24 -12.58
CA GLY A 20 13.67 9.08 -11.47
C GLY A 20 14.84 8.49 -10.68
N ASP A 21 15.35 9.27 -9.73
CA ASP A 21 16.20 8.72 -8.70
C ASP A 21 15.33 8.00 -7.66
N HIS A 22 15.42 6.68 -7.66
CA HIS A 22 14.67 5.83 -6.74
C HIS A 22 15.48 5.49 -5.47
N THR A 23 16.54 6.23 -5.17
CA THR A 23 17.27 6.06 -3.93
C THR A 23 16.41 6.52 -2.76
N PHE A 24 16.12 5.61 -1.85
CA PHE A 24 15.26 5.90 -0.71
C PHE A 24 15.71 5.18 0.56
N VAL A 25 15.65 5.88 1.68
CA VAL A 25 15.98 5.32 3.00
C VAL A 25 14.92 4.30 3.46
N PRO A 26 15.21 3.45 4.46
CA PRO A 26 14.24 2.46 4.93
C PRO A 26 12.91 3.09 5.36
N HIS A 27 11.82 2.66 4.72
CA HIS A 27 10.44 3.12 4.98
C HIS A 27 9.43 2.00 4.71
N TYR A 28 8.17 2.23 5.03
CA TYR A 28 7.04 1.36 4.74
C TYR A 28 5.73 2.14 4.66
N HIS A 29 4.77 1.61 3.91
CA HIS A 29 3.44 2.19 3.70
C HIS A 29 2.40 1.10 3.41
N ALA A 30 1.11 1.45 3.36
CA ALA A 30 0.03 0.49 3.08
C ALA A 30 -0.02 0.06 1.60
N ASN A 31 0.51 0.86 0.70
CA ASN A 31 0.41 0.66 -0.74
C ASN A 31 1.28 -0.51 -1.21
N LEU A 32 0.91 -1.09 -2.35
CA LEU A 32 1.79 -1.99 -3.10
C LEU A 32 2.79 -1.16 -3.89
N GLU A 33 4.06 -1.50 -3.85
CA GLU A 33 5.07 -0.84 -4.66
C GLU A 33 5.77 -1.82 -5.58
N ILE A 34 5.96 -1.44 -6.85
CA ILE A 34 6.60 -2.28 -7.85
C ILE A 34 7.74 -1.51 -8.49
N LEU A 35 8.96 -2.01 -8.34
CA LEU A 35 10.11 -1.56 -9.12
C LEU A 35 10.23 -2.40 -10.38
N LEU A 36 10.15 -1.77 -11.55
CA LEU A 36 10.41 -2.36 -12.86
C LEU A 36 11.73 -1.80 -13.39
N VAL A 37 12.64 -2.67 -13.79
CA VAL A 37 13.96 -2.30 -14.34
C VAL A 37 14.07 -2.90 -15.73
N LYS A 38 13.81 -2.10 -16.75
CA LYS A 38 14.07 -2.50 -18.15
C LYS A 38 15.56 -2.40 -18.46
N LYS A 39 16.23 -1.36 -17.92
CA LYS A 39 17.66 -1.16 -18.01
C LYS A 39 18.19 -0.49 -16.75
N GLY A 40 19.31 -0.96 -16.23
CA GLY A 40 19.96 -0.44 -15.03
C GLY A 40 20.05 -1.46 -13.90
N ARG A 41 20.49 -1.02 -12.74
CA ARG A 41 20.68 -1.89 -11.56
C ARG A 41 20.37 -1.17 -10.26
N TYR A 42 19.59 -1.83 -9.41
CA TYR A 42 19.25 -1.40 -8.07
C TYR A 42 19.55 -2.49 -7.06
N ARG A 43 20.06 -2.10 -5.91
CA ARG A 43 20.05 -2.93 -4.71
C ARG A 43 18.85 -2.51 -3.87
N VAL A 44 17.95 -3.45 -3.62
CA VAL A 44 16.72 -3.21 -2.85
C VAL A 44 16.74 -4.12 -1.63
N ASN A 45 16.60 -3.51 -0.47
CA ASN A 45 16.38 -4.24 0.77
C ASN A 45 14.88 -4.30 1.04
N VAL A 46 14.34 -5.49 1.28
CA VAL A 46 12.95 -5.71 1.69
C VAL A 46 12.96 -6.57 2.94
N ASN A 47 12.57 -6.00 4.07
CA ASN A 47 12.67 -6.59 5.40
C ASN A 47 14.12 -7.05 5.70
N GLU A 48 14.36 -8.36 5.79
CA GLU A 48 15.68 -8.95 6.06
C GLU A 48 16.40 -9.42 4.78
N ASN A 49 15.76 -9.30 3.61
CA ASN A 49 16.29 -9.76 2.34
C ASN A 49 16.85 -8.61 1.52
N THR A 50 17.90 -8.91 0.74
CA THR A 50 18.49 -7.99 -0.23
C THR A 50 18.34 -8.57 -1.63
N TYR A 51 17.82 -7.75 -2.55
CA TYR A 51 17.62 -8.11 -3.95
C TYR A 51 18.48 -7.23 -4.85
N GLU A 52 19.11 -7.84 -5.87
CA GLU A 52 19.68 -7.10 -6.98
C GLU A 52 18.72 -7.13 -8.16
N VAL A 53 18.04 -6.01 -8.38
CA VAL A 53 17.07 -5.83 -9.46
C VAL A 53 17.78 -5.17 -10.64
N LYS A 54 17.91 -5.91 -11.74
CA LYS A 54 18.66 -5.51 -12.93
C LYS A 54 17.81 -5.63 -14.19
N ASP A 55 18.44 -5.46 -15.34
CA ASP A 55 17.80 -5.50 -16.67
C ASP A 55 16.77 -6.64 -16.82
N GLY A 56 15.55 -6.30 -17.19
CA GLY A 56 14.45 -7.23 -17.38
C GLY A 56 13.85 -7.80 -16.10
N CYS A 57 14.23 -7.29 -14.94
CA CYS A 57 13.71 -7.76 -13.65
C CYS A 57 12.69 -6.79 -13.08
N LEU A 58 11.84 -7.32 -12.23
CA LEU A 58 10.94 -6.54 -11.40
C LEU A 58 10.92 -7.07 -9.95
N LEU A 59 10.64 -6.17 -9.01
CA LEU A 59 10.49 -6.49 -7.60
C LEU A 59 9.17 -5.91 -7.10
N VAL A 60 8.39 -6.72 -6.42
CA VAL A 60 7.13 -6.32 -5.79
C VAL A 60 7.36 -6.17 -4.30
N VAL A 61 7.15 -4.98 -3.78
CA VAL A 61 7.18 -4.71 -2.33
C VAL A 61 5.74 -4.74 -1.82
N ASP A 62 5.47 -5.71 -0.96
CA ASP A 62 4.12 -5.91 -0.42
C ASP A 62 3.78 -4.83 0.61
N SER A 63 2.48 -4.60 0.80
CA SER A 63 1.97 -3.65 1.78
C SER A 63 2.64 -3.86 3.15
N TYR A 64 3.14 -2.77 3.73
CA TYR A 64 3.83 -2.73 5.02
C TYR A 64 5.17 -3.49 5.11
N ASP A 65 5.76 -3.90 3.99
CA ASP A 65 7.15 -4.33 3.98
C ASP A 65 8.08 -3.14 4.16
N ILE A 66 9.04 -3.27 5.09
CA ILE A 66 10.09 -2.25 5.25
C ILE A 66 11.04 -2.41 4.07
N HIS A 67 11.20 -1.35 3.30
CA HIS A 67 12.05 -1.39 2.12
C HIS A 67 12.89 -0.13 1.94
N ALA A 68 14.01 -0.31 1.22
CA ALA A 68 14.95 0.76 0.88
C ALA A 68 15.59 0.48 -0.48
N TYR A 69 15.78 1.52 -1.26
CA TYR A 69 16.37 1.46 -2.58
C TYR A 69 17.74 2.13 -2.60
N LYS A 70 18.69 1.50 -3.27
CA LYS A 70 19.99 2.08 -3.56
C LYS A 70 20.31 1.88 -5.02
N LYS A 71 20.38 2.99 -5.77
CA LYS A 71 20.80 2.99 -7.16
C LYS A 71 22.29 2.67 -7.25
N ASN A 72 22.66 1.84 -8.21
CA ASN A 72 24.07 1.63 -8.54
C ASN A 72 24.48 2.70 -9.56
N LEU A 73 25.45 3.55 -9.20
CA LEU A 73 25.79 4.78 -9.94
C LEU A 73 26.82 4.57 -11.07
N ASP A 74 27.17 3.34 -11.42
CA ASP A 74 28.23 3.06 -12.39
C ASP A 74 27.78 3.35 -13.83
N GLY A 75 27.61 4.64 -14.16
CA GLY A 75 27.61 5.17 -15.56
C GLY A 75 26.55 4.68 -16.53
N GLU A 76 25.53 3.95 -16.09
CA GLU A 76 24.54 3.30 -16.93
C GLU A 76 23.33 4.21 -17.23
N THR A 77 22.80 4.09 -18.46
CA THR A 77 21.48 4.65 -18.77
C THR A 77 20.41 3.84 -18.05
N PHE A 78 19.44 4.53 -17.44
CA PHE A 78 18.36 3.88 -16.70
C PHE A 78 17.04 3.97 -17.48
N ASP A 79 16.36 2.84 -17.59
CA ASP A 79 14.96 2.75 -18.02
C ASP A 79 14.20 1.96 -16.95
N THR A 80 13.63 2.69 -16.00
CA THR A 80 13.08 2.14 -14.77
C THR A 80 11.76 2.82 -14.41
N CYS A 81 10.95 2.13 -13.63
CA CYS A 81 9.70 2.68 -13.10
C CYS A 81 9.48 2.16 -11.67
N VAL A 82 9.16 3.06 -10.76
CA VAL A 82 8.53 2.73 -9.49
C VAL A 82 7.05 3.10 -9.61
N LEU A 83 6.20 2.09 -9.49
CA LEU A 83 4.75 2.22 -9.49
C LEU A 83 4.25 1.94 -8.07
N VAL A 84 3.54 2.91 -7.48
CA VAL A 84 2.91 2.78 -6.17
C VAL A 84 1.40 2.74 -6.35
N ILE A 85 0.79 1.60 -6.02
CA ILE A 85 -0.65 1.36 -6.16
C ILE A 85 -1.30 1.43 -4.78
N PRO A 86 -2.26 2.35 -4.59
CA PRO A 86 -2.98 2.49 -3.34
C PRO A 86 -3.70 1.21 -2.92
N TYR A 87 -3.75 0.96 -1.62
CA TYR A 87 -4.37 -0.22 -1.02
C TYR A 87 -5.85 -0.41 -1.45
N GLU A 88 -6.57 0.66 -1.74
CA GLU A 88 -7.96 0.64 -2.18
C GLU A 88 -8.14 -0.16 -3.48
N TYR A 89 -7.22 -0.04 -4.43
CA TYR A 89 -7.24 -0.84 -5.67
C TYR A 89 -6.97 -2.32 -5.39
N LEU A 90 -6.13 -2.63 -4.41
CA LEU A 90 -5.80 -4.02 -4.06
C LEU A 90 -6.98 -4.78 -3.44
N ARG A 91 -7.90 -4.09 -2.80
CA ARG A 91 -9.10 -4.68 -2.21
C ARG A 91 -10.00 -5.38 -3.23
N LYS A 92 -10.05 -4.89 -4.47
CA LYS A 92 -10.80 -5.51 -5.57
C LYS A 92 -10.22 -6.88 -5.95
N PHE A 93 -8.92 -7.04 -5.80
CA PHE A 93 -8.21 -8.29 -6.05
C PHE A 93 -8.16 -9.11 -4.75
N ASN A 94 -8.96 -10.18 -4.68
CA ASN A 94 -9.00 -11.11 -3.54
C ASN A 94 -7.63 -11.75 -3.17
N ILE A 95 -6.56 -11.29 -3.75
CA ILE A 95 -5.21 -11.83 -3.71
C ILE A 95 -4.52 -11.46 -2.40
N TRP A 96 -4.73 -10.24 -1.92
CA TRP A 96 -4.27 -9.75 -0.61
C TRP A 96 -5.26 -10.07 0.52
N LYS A 97 -5.83 -11.32 0.51
CA LYS A 97 -6.67 -11.78 1.63
C LYS A 97 -5.82 -11.90 2.89
N ARG A 98 -6.47 -11.66 4.03
CA ARG A 98 -5.88 -11.81 5.36
C ARG A 98 -4.97 -13.02 5.47
N GLY A 99 -3.75 -12.79 5.94
CA GLY A 99 -2.78 -13.84 6.24
C GLY A 99 -2.12 -14.48 5.03
N LYS A 100 -2.17 -13.86 3.85
CA LYS A 100 -1.34 -14.22 2.71
C LYS A 100 -0.25 -13.16 2.47
N ARG A 101 0.88 -13.60 1.94
CA ARG A 101 1.98 -12.75 1.48
C ARG A 101 2.53 -13.28 0.16
N ILE A 102 3.20 -12.44 -0.58
CA ILE A 102 3.94 -12.84 -1.78
C ILE A 102 5.09 -13.76 -1.35
N GLU A 103 5.18 -14.96 -1.93
CA GLU A 103 6.22 -15.94 -1.61
C GLU A 103 7.57 -15.49 -2.16
N ASN A 104 7.62 -15.17 -3.44
CA ASN A 104 8.80 -14.64 -4.10
C ASN A 104 8.45 -13.30 -4.76
N PRO A 105 8.89 -12.18 -4.19
CA PRO A 105 8.60 -10.86 -4.72
C PRO A 105 9.47 -10.48 -5.93
N PHE A 106 10.54 -11.22 -6.19
CA PHE A 106 11.48 -10.96 -7.28
C PHE A 106 11.14 -11.82 -8.50
N LEU A 107 10.96 -11.17 -9.64
CA LEU A 107 10.70 -11.82 -10.92
C LEU A 107 11.76 -11.38 -11.95
N SER A 108 12.46 -12.38 -12.54
CA SER A 108 13.37 -12.17 -13.66
C SER A 108 12.65 -12.60 -14.94
N ASN A 109 12.00 -11.65 -15.60
CA ASN A 109 11.20 -11.88 -16.80
C ASN A 109 11.14 -10.58 -17.64
N SER A 110 12.03 -10.47 -18.61
CA SER A 110 12.16 -9.26 -19.43
C SER A 110 10.94 -8.98 -20.32
N GLU A 111 10.25 -10.03 -20.78
CA GLU A 111 9.01 -9.87 -21.54
C GLU A 111 7.89 -9.30 -20.68
N LEU A 112 7.70 -9.85 -19.49
CA LEU A 112 6.73 -9.33 -18.51
C LEU A 112 7.05 -7.88 -18.14
N CYS A 113 8.31 -7.60 -17.80
CA CYS A 113 8.77 -6.26 -17.44
C CYS A 113 8.46 -5.25 -18.56
N GLY A 114 8.78 -5.62 -19.81
CA GLY A 114 8.49 -4.79 -20.99
C GLY A 114 6.99 -4.55 -21.20
N LYS A 115 6.17 -5.59 -21.10
CA LYS A 115 4.70 -5.48 -21.24
C LYS A 115 4.09 -4.57 -20.16
N LEU A 116 4.51 -4.72 -18.91
CA LEU A 116 4.01 -3.90 -17.82
C LEU A 116 4.42 -2.43 -17.96
N LEU A 117 5.67 -2.16 -18.40
CA LEU A 117 6.11 -0.80 -18.70
C LEU A 117 5.32 -0.16 -19.85
N GLN A 118 5.06 -0.90 -20.93
CA GLN A 118 4.23 -0.40 -22.04
C GLN A 118 2.81 -0.05 -21.58
N LEU A 119 2.24 -0.84 -20.66
CA LEU A 119 0.92 -0.57 -20.09
C LEU A 119 0.94 0.71 -19.25
N ILE A 120 1.97 0.89 -18.41
CA ILE A 120 2.16 2.10 -17.61
C ILE A 120 2.28 3.32 -18.53
N ASP A 121 3.17 3.25 -19.52
CA ASP A 121 3.45 4.36 -20.46
C ASP A 121 2.22 4.70 -21.33
N GLY A 122 1.41 3.70 -21.71
CA GLY A 122 0.26 3.89 -22.60
C GLY A 122 -1.06 4.24 -21.91
N TYR A 123 -1.27 3.83 -20.66
CA TYR A 123 -2.59 3.90 -20.03
C TYR A 123 -2.59 4.48 -18.59
N LEU A 124 -1.44 4.65 -17.97
CA LEU A 124 -1.41 5.16 -16.59
C LEU A 124 -0.75 6.53 -16.49
N ILE A 125 0.32 6.79 -17.26
CA ILE A 125 1.02 8.08 -17.21
C ILE A 125 0.18 9.16 -17.86
N GLY A 126 -0.17 10.18 -17.07
CA GLY A 126 -0.90 11.35 -17.58
C GLY A 126 -2.37 11.10 -17.89
N GLU A 127 -2.90 9.91 -17.63
CA GLU A 127 -4.31 9.62 -17.80
C GLU A 127 -5.16 10.40 -16.80
N ARG A 128 -6.18 11.09 -17.31
CA ARG A 128 -7.11 11.92 -16.51
C ARG A 128 -8.51 11.32 -16.41
N ASN A 129 -8.82 10.34 -17.26
CA ASN A 129 -10.09 9.64 -17.20
C ASN A 129 -9.99 8.53 -16.15
N GLU A 130 -10.70 8.69 -15.04
CA GLU A 130 -10.70 7.73 -13.93
C GLU A 130 -11.04 6.31 -14.36
N LYS A 131 -11.98 6.13 -15.29
CA LYS A 131 -12.38 4.78 -15.76
C LYS A 131 -11.28 4.10 -16.56
N ILE A 132 -10.54 4.86 -17.38
CA ILE A 132 -9.41 4.33 -18.13
C ILE A 132 -8.27 3.99 -17.17
N LEU A 133 -7.99 4.88 -16.22
CA LEU A 133 -6.98 4.67 -15.19
C LEU A 133 -7.28 3.42 -14.34
N GLU A 134 -8.51 3.26 -13.85
CA GLU A 134 -8.94 2.07 -13.12
C GLU A 134 -8.79 0.79 -13.95
N ALA A 135 -9.26 0.79 -15.21
CA ALA A 135 -9.14 -0.35 -16.10
C ALA A 135 -7.67 -0.70 -16.39
N GLY A 136 -6.80 0.30 -16.54
CA GLY A 136 -5.37 0.12 -16.72
C GLY A 136 -4.70 -0.51 -15.48
N ILE A 137 -5.05 -0.04 -14.28
CA ILE A 137 -4.57 -0.62 -13.01
C ILE A 137 -5.08 -2.06 -12.85
N ASP A 138 -6.35 -2.31 -13.15
CA ASP A 138 -6.95 -3.65 -13.05
C ASP A 138 -6.26 -4.63 -14.01
N LEU A 139 -5.97 -4.21 -15.25
CA LEU A 139 -5.23 -5.00 -16.21
C LEU A 139 -3.78 -5.26 -15.74
N PHE A 140 -3.09 -4.21 -15.26
CA PHE A 140 -1.73 -4.31 -14.73
C PHE A 140 -1.66 -5.33 -13.60
N LEU A 141 -2.54 -5.20 -12.60
CA LEU A 141 -2.61 -6.10 -11.45
C LEU A 141 -2.98 -7.53 -11.86
N SER A 142 -3.90 -7.71 -12.81
CA SER A 142 -4.27 -9.04 -13.32
C SER A 142 -3.09 -9.75 -13.97
N ILE A 143 -2.30 -9.05 -14.78
CA ILE A 143 -1.11 -9.60 -15.43
C ILE A 143 -0.05 -9.94 -14.37
N LEU A 144 0.24 -9.00 -13.46
CA LEU A 144 1.24 -9.19 -12.41
C LEU A 144 0.88 -10.35 -11.47
N CYS A 145 -0.35 -10.38 -11.00
CA CYS A 145 -0.81 -11.37 -10.02
C CYS A 145 -0.83 -12.79 -10.57
N ASN A 146 -1.02 -12.96 -11.87
CA ASN A 146 -0.91 -14.28 -12.52
C ASN A 146 0.52 -14.86 -12.49
N GLN A 147 1.52 -14.02 -12.19
CA GLN A 147 2.92 -14.43 -12.07
C GLN A 147 3.38 -14.58 -10.60
N LEU A 148 2.57 -14.15 -9.65
CA LEU A 148 2.91 -14.18 -8.24
C LEU A 148 2.31 -15.40 -7.54
N HIS A 149 3.10 -16.03 -6.68
CA HIS A 149 2.64 -17.08 -5.78
C HIS A 149 2.39 -16.49 -4.39
N PHE A 150 1.23 -16.84 -3.82
CA PHE A 150 0.82 -16.36 -2.50
C PHE A 150 0.80 -17.51 -1.51
N VAL A 151 1.51 -17.37 -0.43
CA VAL A 151 1.56 -18.32 0.67
C VAL A 151 0.92 -17.75 1.93
N LYS A 152 0.51 -18.63 2.83
CA LYS A 152 0.01 -18.22 4.14
C LYS A 152 1.13 -17.53 4.91
N GLU A 153 0.85 -16.33 5.43
CA GLU A 153 1.83 -15.59 6.22
C GLU A 153 2.12 -16.34 7.52
N LYS A 154 3.37 -16.76 7.69
CA LYS A 154 3.86 -17.39 8.93
C LYS A 154 4.43 -16.34 9.90
N SER A 155 4.17 -15.04 9.69
CA SER A 155 4.83 -13.99 10.46
C SER A 155 4.60 -14.17 11.96
N SER A 156 5.69 -14.51 12.64
CA SER A 156 5.86 -14.40 14.09
C SER A 156 6.50 -13.04 14.39
N GLY A 157 6.06 -12.37 15.46
CA GLY A 157 6.65 -11.11 15.92
C GLY A 157 5.78 -9.88 15.67
N GLU A 158 6.31 -8.72 16.12
CA GLU A 158 5.54 -7.46 16.13
C GLU A 158 5.21 -6.94 14.72
N VAL A 159 6.11 -7.10 13.75
CA VAL A 159 5.87 -6.69 12.35
C VAL A 159 4.69 -7.46 11.78
N GLY A 160 4.66 -8.77 11.95
CA GLY A 160 3.53 -9.57 11.48
C GLY A 160 2.22 -9.25 12.19
N LEU A 161 2.28 -8.96 13.49
CA LEU A 161 1.10 -8.48 14.22
C LEU A 161 0.64 -7.13 13.68
N MET A 162 1.57 -6.21 13.43
CA MET A 162 1.25 -4.89 12.88
C MET A 162 0.56 -4.97 11.52
N ARG A 163 1.07 -5.78 10.60
CA ARG A 163 0.44 -6.03 9.30
C ARG A 163 -0.99 -6.55 9.43
N LYS A 164 -1.20 -7.52 10.34
CA LYS A 164 -2.54 -8.06 10.62
C LYS A 164 -3.49 -7.00 11.17
N ILE A 165 -3.01 -6.15 12.09
CA ILE A 165 -3.80 -5.05 12.65
C ILE A 165 -4.19 -4.07 11.54
N LEU A 166 -3.26 -3.68 10.66
CA LEU A 166 -3.51 -2.75 9.58
C LEU A 166 -4.49 -3.33 8.56
N ALA A 167 -4.25 -4.53 8.06
CA ALA A 167 -5.16 -5.21 7.14
C ALA A 167 -6.59 -5.30 7.73
N TYR A 168 -6.69 -5.72 9.00
CA TYR A 168 -7.98 -5.77 9.68
C TYR A 168 -8.65 -4.39 9.80
N THR A 169 -7.86 -3.36 10.09
CA THR A 169 -8.34 -1.99 10.24
C THR A 169 -8.89 -1.47 8.92
N HIS A 170 -8.15 -1.65 7.81
CA HIS A 170 -8.60 -1.27 6.47
C HIS A 170 -9.87 -2.00 6.02
N GLU A 171 -10.01 -3.27 6.37
CA GLU A 171 -11.21 -4.04 6.02
C GLU A 171 -12.43 -3.69 6.87
N ASN A 172 -12.22 -3.12 8.07
CA ASN A 172 -13.29 -2.96 9.07
C ASN A 172 -13.42 -1.52 9.62
N PHE A 173 -12.82 -0.50 9.00
CA PHE A 173 -12.82 0.86 9.55
C PHE A 173 -14.23 1.46 9.67
N GLN A 174 -15.18 1.03 8.83
CA GLN A 174 -16.58 1.44 8.89
C GLN A 174 -17.32 0.86 10.10
N GLN A 175 -16.81 -0.23 10.68
CA GLN A 175 -17.40 -0.85 11.85
C GLN A 175 -16.87 -0.22 13.15
N PRO A 176 -17.55 -0.40 14.30
CA PRO A 176 -17.02 -0.01 15.59
C PRO A 176 -15.70 -0.75 15.88
N LEU A 177 -14.59 -0.09 15.57
CA LEU A 177 -13.25 -0.67 15.69
C LEU A 177 -12.68 -0.29 17.04
N MET A 178 -12.96 -1.14 18.05
CA MET A 178 -12.43 -0.98 19.39
C MET A 178 -11.16 -1.82 19.59
N ARG A 179 -10.20 -1.30 20.37
CA ARG A 179 -9.00 -2.04 20.80
C ARG A 179 -9.34 -3.42 21.34
N LYS A 180 -10.45 -3.54 22.08
CA LYS A 180 -10.97 -4.80 22.60
C LYS A 180 -11.24 -5.84 21.48
N ARG A 181 -11.81 -5.41 20.35
CA ARG A 181 -12.07 -6.30 19.22
C ARG A 181 -10.76 -6.79 18.56
N LEU A 182 -9.78 -5.91 18.40
CA LEU A 182 -8.44 -6.30 17.93
C LEU A 182 -7.76 -7.26 18.89
N SER A 183 -7.84 -6.99 20.19
CA SER A 183 -7.34 -7.86 21.25
C SER A 183 -7.92 -9.27 21.15
N GLN A 184 -9.23 -9.39 21.02
CA GLN A 184 -9.93 -10.67 20.87
C GLN A 184 -9.57 -11.38 19.55
N THR A 185 -9.47 -10.61 18.44
CA THR A 185 -9.18 -11.17 17.11
C THR A 185 -7.77 -11.76 17.03
N PHE A 186 -6.78 -11.10 17.65
CA PHE A 186 -5.38 -11.48 17.50
C PHE A 186 -4.79 -12.20 18.73
N GLY A 187 -5.53 -12.31 19.81
CA GLY A 187 -5.07 -13.01 21.02
C GLY A 187 -4.02 -12.25 21.83
N TYR A 188 -3.97 -10.92 21.72
CA TYR A 188 -3.05 -10.06 22.46
C TYR A 188 -3.82 -9.09 23.37
N THR A 189 -3.17 -8.58 24.43
CA THR A 189 -3.79 -7.56 25.29
C THR A 189 -3.97 -6.24 24.52
N GLU A 190 -5.00 -5.45 24.90
CA GLU A 190 -5.25 -4.13 24.32
C GLU A 190 -4.03 -3.20 24.42
N THR A 191 -3.30 -3.31 25.53
CA THR A 191 -2.08 -2.54 25.77
C THR A 191 -0.98 -2.92 24.78
N HIS A 192 -0.79 -4.22 24.52
CA HIS A 192 0.22 -4.70 23.58
C HIS A 192 -0.13 -4.24 22.15
N ILE A 193 -1.39 -4.44 21.72
CA ILE A 193 -1.90 -3.94 20.43
C ILE A 193 -1.62 -2.44 20.26
N SER A 194 -1.95 -1.64 21.29
CA SER A 194 -1.76 -0.19 21.25
C SER A 194 -0.28 0.20 21.18
N LYS A 195 0.60 -0.50 21.93
CA LYS A 195 2.04 -0.24 21.92
C LYS A 195 2.67 -0.59 20.56
N VAL A 196 2.34 -1.76 20.02
CA VAL A 196 2.81 -2.18 18.69
C VAL A 196 2.35 -1.19 17.64
N PHE A 197 1.06 -0.87 17.60
CA PHE A 197 0.52 0.07 16.63
C PHE A 197 1.21 1.44 16.72
N HIS A 198 1.34 2.01 17.92
CA HIS A 198 1.97 3.31 18.10
C HIS A 198 3.47 3.31 17.76
N ARG A 199 4.17 2.20 18.02
CA ARG A 199 5.60 2.05 17.67
C ARG A 199 5.82 2.20 16.17
N TYR A 200 4.99 1.55 15.35
CA TYR A 200 5.13 1.55 13.89
C TYR A 200 4.46 2.75 13.23
N MET A 201 3.24 3.10 13.61
CA MET A 201 2.44 4.15 12.95
C MET A 201 2.63 5.55 13.53
N LYS A 202 3.38 5.69 14.64
CA LYS A 202 3.59 6.95 15.36
C LYS A 202 2.28 7.67 15.75
N THR A 203 1.15 6.99 15.65
CA THR A 203 -0.18 7.49 15.99
C THR A 203 -1.02 6.42 16.69
N GLY A 204 -2.13 6.84 17.31
CA GLY A 204 -3.07 5.89 17.93
C GLY A 204 -4.05 5.30 16.93
N ILE A 205 -4.49 4.04 17.16
CA ILE A 205 -5.43 3.31 16.28
C ILE A 205 -6.70 4.14 15.99
N SER A 206 -7.29 4.78 17.00
CA SER A 206 -8.52 5.57 16.80
C SER A 206 -8.31 6.77 15.87
N LYS A 207 -7.15 7.44 15.96
CA LYS A 207 -6.82 8.56 15.08
C LYS A 207 -6.62 8.05 13.64
N TYR A 208 -5.92 6.94 13.47
CA TYR A 208 -5.71 6.28 12.18
C TYR A 208 -7.04 5.85 11.53
N VAL A 209 -7.92 5.17 12.27
CA VAL A 209 -9.26 4.78 11.80
C VAL A 209 -10.08 5.98 11.35
N ASN A 210 -10.05 7.07 12.13
CA ASN A 210 -10.79 8.29 11.76
C ASN A 210 -10.23 8.90 10.47
N LYS A 211 -8.92 8.82 10.22
CA LYS A 211 -8.31 9.27 8.95
C LYS A 211 -8.82 8.44 7.78
N LEU A 212 -8.87 7.10 7.90
CA LEU A 212 -9.44 6.23 6.86
C LEU A 212 -10.91 6.57 6.55
N ARG A 213 -11.69 6.88 7.59
CA ARG A 213 -13.09 7.29 7.45
C ARG A 213 -13.24 8.61 6.73
N LEU A 214 -12.37 9.58 7.00
CA LEU A 214 -12.36 10.86 6.31
C LEU A 214 -12.00 10.69 4.84
N SER A 215 -10.94 9.93 4.56
CA SER A 215 -10.53 9.61 3.18
C SER A 215 -11.67 8.93 2.40
N TYR A 216 -12.35 7.96 3.00
CA TYR A 216 -13.49 7.28 2.38
C TYR A 216 -14.61 8.25 2.00
N ILE A 217 -14.96 9.21 2.86
CA ILE A 217 -15.97 10.24 2.55
C ILE A 217 -15.49 11.13 1.40
N ASP A 218 -14.21 11.51 1.39
CA ASP A 218 -13.63 12.34 0.34
C ASP A 218 -13.63 11.60 -1.01
N ASP A 219 -13.37 10.31 -1.02
CA ASP A 219 -13.41 9.46 -2.22
C ASP A 219 -14.83 9.37 -2.78
N LEU A 220 -15.84 9.14 -1.91
CA LEU A 220 -17.24 9.15 -2.32
C LEU A 220 -17.63 10.50 -2.94
N ARG A 221 -17.20 11.61 -2.35
CA ARG A 221 -17.48 12.95 -2.91
C ARG A 221 -16.79 13.17 -4.25
N ARG A 222 -15.56 12.75 -4.41
CA ARG A 222 -14.82 12.83 -5.67
C ARG A 222 -15.46 11.97 -6.77
N SER A 223 -16.01 10.83 -6.43
CA SER A 223 -16.74 9.96 -7.37
C SER A 223 -18.17 10.44 -7.71
N GLY A 224 -18.57 11.62 -7.21
CA GLY A 224 -19.87 12.22 -7.53
C GLY A 224 -21.03 11.73 -6.65
N ASP A 225 -20.76 11.16 -5.48
CA ASP A 225 -21.82 10.79 -4.53
C ASP A 225 -22.46 12.05 -3.93
N GLU A 226 -23.71 12.32 -4.29
CA GLU A 226 -24.48 13.51 -3.86
C GLU A 226 -25.32 13.30 -2.59
N ARG A 227 -25.28 12.11 -1.98
CA ARG A 227 -26.02 11.84 -0.75
C ARG A 227 -25.69 12.86 0.36
N PRO A 228 -26.62 13.13 1.30
CA PRO A 228 -26.37 14.01 2.42
C PRO A 228 -25.09 13.63 3.18
N LEU A 229 -24.28 14.62 3.56
CA LEU A 229 -23.05 14.38 4.32
C LEU A 229 -23.30 13.55 5.58
N THR A 230 -24.45 13.73 6.20
CA THR A 230 -24.88 12.96 7.38
C THR A 230 -24.85 11.45 7.12
N GLU A 231 -25.38 11.01 5.98
CA GLU A 231 -25.41 9.60 5.60
C GLU A 231 -24.01 9.05 5.40
N LEU A 232 -23.17 9.78 4.65
CA LEU A 232 -21.79 9.39 4.40
C LEU A 232 -20.96 9.30 5.69
N VAL A 233 -21.19 10.21 6.63
CA VAL A 233 -20.52 10.21 7.95
C VAL A 233 -20.86 8.94 8.74
N TYR A 234 -22.13 8.54 8.78
CA TYR A 234 -22.52 7.31 9.49
C TYR A 234 -22.08 6.05 8.71
N GLU A 235 -22.19 6.04 7.40
CA GLU A 235 -21.68 4.94 6.57
C GLU A 235 -20.18 4.73 6.73
N ALA A 236 -19.39 5.81 6.80
CA ALA A 236 -17.97 5.75 7.09
C ALA A 236 -17.64 5.22 8.49
N GLY A 237 -18.64 5.07 9.36
CA GLY A 237 -18.50 4.50 10.70
C GLY A 237 -18.26 5.52 11.81
N PHE A 238 -18.46 6.82 11.56
CA PHE A 238 -18.47 7.80 12.64
C PHE A 238 -19.72 7.66 13.52
N ASN A 239 -19.55 7.71 14.84
CA ASN A 239 -20.67 7.62 15.77
C ASN A 239 -21.50 8.91 15.84
N SER A 240 -20.98 10.04 15.35
CA SER A 240 -21.66 11.33 15.32
C SER A 240 -21.00 12.31 14.36
N GLN A 241 -21.80 13.23 13.84
CA GLN A 241 -21.28 14.37 13.04
C GLN A 241 -20.27 15.21 13.83
N ARG A 242 -20.50 15.40 15.16
CA ARG A 242 -19.56 16.14 16.01
C ARG A 242 -18.17 15.52 15.98
N THR A 243 -18.07 14.18 16.00
CA THR A 243 -16.79 13.48 15.90
C THR A 243 -16.16 13.68 14.53
N TYR A 244 -16.94 13.60 13.46
CA TYR A 244 -16.48 13.88 12.10
C TYR A 244 -15.88 15.27 11.99
N TYR A 245 -16.62 16.33 12.37
CA TYR A 245 -16.13 17.71 12.27
C TYR A 245 -14.88 17.96 13.08
N ARG A 246 -14.82 17.40 14.32
CA ARG A 246 -13.61 17.49 15.14
C ARG A 246 -12.40 16.84 14.46
N CYS A 247 -12.57 15.67 13.85
CA CYS A 247 -11.48 14.99 13.16
C CYS A 247 -11.06 15.76 11.88
N ARG A 248 -12.01 16.35 11.17
CA ARG A 248 -11.76 17.15 9.97
C ARG A 248 -10.95 18.43 10.28
N GLN A 249 -11.15 19.05 11.41
CA GLN A 249 -10.41 20.24 11.84
C GLN A 249 -8.97 19.93 12.30
N GLN A 250 -8.63 18.65 12.53
CA GLN A 250 -7.33 18.21 13.02
C GLN A 250 -6.42 17.63 11.90
N GLN A 251 -6.89 17.64 10.65
CA GLN A 251 -6.10 17.40 9.44
C GLN A 251 -5.47 18.69 8.95
#